data_69de0c0175d08048a8364ffaa966a274
#
_entry.id   69de0c0175d08048a8364ffaa966a274
#
_cell.length_a   1.000
_cell.length_b   1.000
_cell.length_c   1.000
_cell.angle_alpha   90.00
_cell.angle_beta   90.00
_cell.angle_gamma   90.00
#
_symmetry.space_group_name_H-M   'P 1'
#
loop_
_entity.id
_entity.type
_entity.pdbx_description
1 polymer ?
#
loop_
_entity_poly.entity_id
_entity_poly.type
_entity_poly.pdbx_seq_one_letter_code
_entity_poly.pdbx_strand_id
1 'polypeptide(L)'
;LHIFFLHEVSYQKKPIFEMHEFPERLNLLGHRITFLQFDEGFQARREMRSPSSETISGRVYSNAKIHLITPWQFGMPSLDRYLATIVTPFVTLRKLLNDRPDVIVSYSVPTSGWQTLILSKILRIPFVYRAIDVSHKIRKSRFNWLVRLAERFVLRNADVVSVNNPAMARYAIEVMDTRRPVEFNAPPLDLSFAVRPTDQTRSKVFAKYGLEPEDKVLLYLGSFFYFSGLGSFLQKFAPVLKRREDFKFLLVGGGEQEDELKSLAHTLGVSDQVIFAGFVRFIDIWPIIGAANVALNPMTPSDVSHFALPNKVIQYLAMGTTVISTRLEGLESVFGGCDELILENDYARMAQIAEREMLATRPKSIPAAIERFEAEASTKSFETMLSFAAKREDPR
;
A
#
# COMPACT_ATOMS: atom_id res chain seq x y z
N LEU A 1 -21.72 3.34 13.10
CA LEU A 1 -21.10 2.13 13.61
C LEU A 1 -19.86 2.46 14.44
N HIS A 2 -19.53 1.57 15.39
CA HIS A 2 -18.21 1.47 15.98
C HIS A 2 -17.41 0.41 15.22
N ILE A 3 -16.36 0.80 14.51
CA ILE A 3 -15.56 -0.07 13.67
C ILE A 3 -14.17 -0.24 14.31
N PHE A 4 -13.79 -1.50 14.53
CA PHE A 4 -12.49 -1.83 15.11
C PHE A 4 -11.54 -2.32 14.02
N PHE A 5 -10.57 -1.51 13.65
CA PHE A 5 -9.52 -1.87 12.70
C PHE A 5 -8.32 -2.53 13.39
N LEU A 6 -7.71 -3.49 12.71
CA LEU A 6 -6.55 -4.23 13.18
C LEU A 6 -5.51 -4.36 12.09
N HIS A 7 -4.29 -3.88 12.33
CA HIS A 7 -3.17 -4.05 11.40
C HIS A 7 -1.85 -4.31 12.12
N GLU A 8 -0.96 -5.09 11.47
CA GLU A 8 0.37 -5.46 11.98
C GLU A 8 1.48 -4.48 11.61
N VAL A 9 1.14 -3.23 11.36
CA VAL A 9 2.08 -2.15 11.05
C VAL A 9 1.73 -0.88 11.80
N SER A 10 2.67 0.06 11.86
CA SER A 10 2.43 1.34 12.52
C SER A 10 1.55 2.26 11.68
N TYR A 11 0.41 2.68 12.22
CA TYR A 11 -0.46 3.68 11.63
C TYR A 11 0.25 5.02 11.45
N GLN A 12 1.07 5.42 12.43
CA GLN A 12 1.73 6.73 12.43
C GLN A 12 2.96 6.80 11.51
N LYS A 13 3.67 5.68 11.28
CA LYS A 13 4.99 5.68 10.61
C LYS A 13 4.98 5.18 9.18
N LYS A 14 3.99 4.37 8.80
CA LYS A 14 3.91 3.87 7.42
C LYS A 14 3.53 4.99 6.44
N PRO A 15 4.00 4.92 5.18
CA PRO A 15 3.47 5.75 4.11
C PRO A 15 1.94 5.66 4.05
N ILE A 16 1.29 6.73 3.60
CA ILE A 16 -0.17 6.77 3.50
C ILE A 16 -0.64 5.79 2.42
N PHE A 17 -1.62 4.96 2.78
CA PHE A 17 -2.35 4.06 1.89
C PHE A 17 -3.73 3.74 2.50
N GLU A 18 -4.51 2.84 1.93
CA GLU A 18 -5.91 2.58 2.30
C GLU A 18 -6.18 2.33 3.79
N MET A 19 -5.20 1.84 4.57
CA MET A 19 -5.37 1.67 6.03
C MET A 19 -5.49 3.00 6.78
N HIS A 20 -5.14 4.11 6.16
CA HIS A 20 -5.36 5.46 6.68
C HIS A 20 -6.65 6.04 6.10
N GLU A 21 -6.81 5.96 4.79
CA GLU A 21 -7.92 6.59 4.09
C GLU A 21 -9.28 6.00 4.47
N PHE A 22 -9.45 4.67 4.50
CA PHE A 22 -10.72 4.07 4.90
C PHE A 22 -11.14 4.45 6.33
N PRO A 23 -10.32 4.24 7.39
CA PRO A 23 -10.71 4.63 8.73
C PRO A 23 -11.01 6.12 8.87
N GLU A 24 -10.19 6.98 8.26
CA GLU A 24 -10.37 8.44 8.37
C GLU A 24 -11.63 8.91 7.67
N ARG A 25 -11.91 8.42 6.46
CA ARG A 25 -13.14 8.75 5.73
C ARG A 25 -14.39 8.20 6.42
N LEU A 26 -14.35 6.98 6.93
CA LEU A 26 -15.46 6.43 7.70
C LEU A 26 -15.70 7.26 8.97
N ASN A 27 -14.65 7.77 9.61
CA ASN A 27 -14.82 8.67 10.75
C ASN A 27 -15.50 9.99 10.35
N LEU A 28 -15.12 10.58 9.20
CA LEU A 28 -15.79 11.77 8.66
C LEU A 28 -17.26 11.55 8.31
N LEU A 29 -17.65 10.30 7.99
CA LEU A 29 -19.04 9.88 7.80
C LEU A 29 -19.79 9.64 9.13
N GLY A 30 -19.17 9.90 10.29
CA GLY A 30 -19.77 9.80 11.61
C GLY A 30 -19.60 8.43 12.28
N HIS A 31 -18.78 7.52 11.75
CA HIS A 31 -18.45 6.28 12.42
C HIS A 31 -17.38 6.49 13.50
N ARG A 32 -17.49 5.74 14.60
CA ARG A 32 -16.45 5.68 15.63
C ARG A 32 -15.39 4.69 15.22
N ILE A 33 -14.13 5.11 15.19
CA ILE A 33 -13.01 4.29 14.74
C ILE A 33 -12.06 4.00 15.90
N THR A 34 -11.82 2.72 16.12
CA THR A 34 -10.72 2.23 16.97
C THR A 34 -9.73 1.48 16.09
N PHE A 35 -8.45 1.79 16.18
CA PHE A 35 -7.39 1.18 15.38
C PHE A 35 -6.33 0.55 16.28
N LEU A 36 -6.17 -0.76 16.21
CA LEU A 36 -5.10 -1.47 16.90
C LEU A 36 -3.94 -1.66 15.94
N GLN A 37 -2.79 -1.08 16.30
CA GLN A 37 -1.55 -1.12 15.51
C GLN A 37 -0.46 -1.97 16.16
N PHE A 38 0.53 -2.36 15.36
CA PHE A 38 1.83 -2.81 15.84
C PHE A 38 2.91 -1.81 15.41
N ASP A 39 3.63 -1.18 16.36
CA ASP A 39 4.65 -0.19 16.01
C ASP A 39 6.00 -0.85 15.66
N GLU A 40 6.22 -1.10 14.37
CA GLU A 40 7.46 -1.71 13.88
C GLU A 40 8.73 -0.88 14.11
N GLY A 41 8.62 0.45 14.19
CA GLY A 41 9.76 1.37 14.38
C GLY A 41 10.46 1.25 15.72
N PHE A 42 9.92 0.45 16.59
CA PHE A 42 10.41 0.07 17.88
C PHE A 42 11.63 -0.88 17.84
N GLN A 43 11.77 -1.69 16.81
CA GLN A 43 12.87 -2.68 16.68
C GLN A 43 14.27 -2.05 16.73
N ALA A 44 14.39 -0.76 16.37
CA ALA A 44 15.66 -0.03 16.42
C ALA A 44 16.01 0.52 17.83
N ARG A 45 15.05 0.64 18.75
CA ARG A 45 15.24 1.37 20.02
C ARG A 45 15.55 0.51 21.24
N ARG A 46 15.33 -0.79 21.18
CA ARG A 46 15.53 -1.74 22.31
C ARG A 46 14.89 -1.30 23.64
N GLU A 47 13.80 -0.53 23.58
CA GLU A 47 13.10 -0.02 24.76
C GLU A 47 11.78 -0.75 24.95
N MET A 48 11.49 -1.14 26.16
CA MET A 48 10.18 -1.68 26.52
C MET A 48 9.17 -0.53 26.60
N ARG A 49 7.99 -0.69 25.99
CA ARG A 49 6.91 0.29 26.05
C ARG A 49 5.63 -0.34 26.56
N SER A 50 5.02 0.36 27.52
CA SER A 50 3.69 0.03 28.00
C SER A 50 2.63 0.26 26.92
N PRO A 51 1.48 -0.44 26.99
CA PRO A 51 0.38 -0.18 26.09
C PRO A 51 -0.04 1.29 26.13
N SER A 52 -0.30 1.86 24.97
CA SER A 52 -0.88 3.19 24.85
C SER A 52 -2.25 3.14 24.19
N SER A 53 -3.09 4.10 24.58
CA SER A 53 -4.43 4.27 24.02
C SER A 53 -4.70 5.77 23.97
N GLU A 54 -4.74 6.32 22.76
CA GLU A 54 -4.85 7.76 22.53
C GLU A 54 -5.75 8.07 21.33
N THR A 55 -6.33 9.26 21.30
CA THR A 55 -7.07 9.71 20.11
C THR A 55 -6.19 10.69 19.35
N ILE A 56 -5.91 10.37 18.10
CA ILE A 56 -5.08 11.17 17.21
C ILE A 56 -5.92 11.78 16.09
N SER A 57 -5.41 12.85 15.48
CA SER A 57 -5.95 13.37 14.23
C SER A 57 -5.53 12.48 13.06
N GLY A 58 -6.37 12.43 12.02
CA GLY A 58 -6.05 11.71 10.80
C GLY A 58 -4.78 12.22 10.13
N ARG A 59 -4.14 11.38 9.36
CA ARG A 59 -2.90 11.68 8.63
C ARG A 59 -3.18 12.21 7.21
N VAL A 60 -4.31 11.84 6.64
CA VAL A 60 -4.82 12.34 5.35
C VAL A 60 -5.78 13.49 5.62
N TYR A 61 -6.74 13.29 6.49
CA TYR A 61 -7.80 14.23 6.84
C TYR A 61 -7.66 14.64 8.30
N SER A 62 -7.13 15.84 8.56
CA SER A 62 -6.82 16.33 9.92
C SER A 62 -8.05 16.42 10.85
N ASN A 63 -9.25 16.53 10.28
CA ASN A 63 -10.51 16.56 11.01
C ASN A 63 -10.98 15.18 11.49
N ALA A 64 -10.48 14.10 10.88
CA ALA A 64 -10.79 12.75 11.32
C ALA A 64 -10.16 12.46 12.69
N LYS A 65 -10.84 11.67 13.51
CA LYS A 65 -10.38 11.25 14.84
C LYS A 65 -10.30 9.74 14.92
N ILE A 66 -9.08 9.24 15.15
CA ILE A 66 -8.80 7.81 15.24
C ILE A 66 -8.37 7.48 16.67
N HIS A 67 -9.08 6.58 17.32
CA HIS A 67 -8.68 6.05 18.62
C HIS A 67 -7.64 4.95 18.42
N LEU A 68 -6.37 5.27 18.62
CA LEU A 68 -5.23 4.39 18.36
C LEU A 68 -4.86 3.60 19.60
N ILE A 69 -4.69 2.29 19.46
CA ILE A 69 -4.24 1.37 20.49
C ILE A 69 -2.93 0.73 20.04
N THR A 70 -1.90 0.84 20.88
CA THR A 70 -0.63 0.15 20.70
C THR A 70 -0.43 -0.83 21.85
N PRO A 71 -0.33 -2.14 21.61
CA PRO A 71 -0.06 -3.14 22.65
C PRO A 71 1.34 -3.01 23.25
N TRP A 72 1.62 -3.80 24.28
CA TRP A 72 2.96 -3.95 24.86
C TRP A 72 4.03 -4.23 23.80
N GLN A 73 5.18 -3.60 23.96
CA GLN A 73 6.38 -3.78 23.14
C GLN A 73 7.57 -4.03 24.06
N PHE A 74 8.31 -5.10 23.81
CA PHE A 74 9.30 -5.62 24.75
C PHE A 74 10.76 -5.20 24.44
N GLY A 75 11.01 -4.51 23.32
CA GLY A 75 12.36 -4.06 22.95
C GLY A 75 13.28 -5.14 22.43
N MET A 76 12.73 -6.28 22.05
CA MET A 76 13.49 -7.43 21.58
C MET A 76 13.28 -7.64 20.07
N PRO A 77 14.14 -7.09 19.19
CA PRO A 77 13.87 -6.97 17.75
C PRO A 77 13.43 -8.26 17.06
N SER A 78 13.99 -9.41 17.46
CA SER A 78 13.66 -10.70 16.85
C SER A 78 12.48 -11.41 17.50
N LEU A 79 12.14 -11.06 18.74
CA LEU A 79 11.13 -11.75 19.56
C LEU A 79 9.83 -10.96 19.72
N ASP A 80 9.85 -9.64 19.51
CA ASP A 80 8.70 -8.79 19.77
C ASP A 80 7.41 -9.24 19.05
N ARG A 81 7.53 -9.72 17.80
CA ARG A 81 6.37 -10.24 17.08
C ARG A 81 5.82 -11.53 17.66
N TYR A 82 6.69 -12.43 18.13
CA TYR A 82 6.23 -13.66 18.78
C TYR A 82 5.56 -13.35 20.11
N LEU A 83 6.15 -12.43 20.89
CA LEU A 83 5.55 -11.95 22.14
C LEU A 83 4.24 -11.19 21.88
N ALA A 84 4.19 -10.37 20.85
CA ALA A 84 2.96 -9.69 20.42
C ALA A 84 1.86 -10.69 20.07
N THR A 85 2.18 -11.82 19.43
CA THR A 85 1.23 -12.89 19.12
C THR A 85 0.56 -13.44 20.40
N ILE A 86 1.27 -13.44 21.52
CA ILE A 86 0.77 -13.91 22.81
C ILE A 86 -0.01 -12.81 23.55
N VAL A 87 0.53 -11.58 23.55
CA VAL A 87 0.00 -10.49 24.40
C VAL A 87 -1.14 -9.72 23.74
N THR A 88 -1.08 -9.50 22.43
CA THR A 88 -2.11 -8.73 21.70
C THR A 88 -3.52 -9.30 21.89
N PRO A 89 -3.77 -10.62 21.90
CA PRO A 89 -5.10 -11.16 22.15
C PRO A 89 -5.72 -10.73 23.48
N PHE A 90 -4.92 -10.60 24.54
CA PHE A 90 -5.43 -10.13 25.85
C PHE A 90 -5.82 -8.66 25.82
N VAL A 91 -5.00 -7.81 25.16
CA VAL A 91 -5.31 -6.38 24.96
C VAL A 91 -6.59 -6.26 24.13
N THR A 92 -6.67 -7.02 23.04
CA THR A 92 -7.84 -7.07 22.16
C THR A 92 -9.09 -7.53 22.92
N LEU A 93 -9.02 -8.64 23.65
CA LEU A 93 -10.15 -9.16 24.43
C LEU A 93 -10.66 -8.13 25.42
N ARG A 94 -9.74 -7.54 26.21
CA ARG A 94 -10.12 -6.49 27.18
C ARG A 94 -10.81 -5.32 26.49
N LYS A 95 -10.32 -4.89 25.33
CA LYS A 95 -10.93 -3.78 24.59
C LYS A 95 -12.31 -4.16 24.05
N LEU A 96 -12.47 -5.35 23.47
CA LEU A 96 -13.74 -5.82 22.92
C LEU A 96 -14.82 -6.01 24.00
N LEU A 97 -14.42 -6.39 25.23
CA LEU A 97 -15.33 -6.51 26.36
C LEU A 97 -15.76 -5.16 26.93
N ASN A 98 -14.80 -4.20 27.03
CA ASN A 98 -15.07 -2.90 27.63
C ASN A 98 -15.78 -1.93 26.67
N ASP A 99 -15.56 -2.09 25.38
CA ASP A 99 -16.03 -1.17 24.33
C ASP A 99 -16.32 -1.96 23.05
N ARG A 100 -17.43 -2.69 23.08
CA ARG A 100 -17.82 -3.62 22.01
C ARG A 100 -18.02 -2.90 20.68
N PRO A 101 -17.28 -3.26 19.61
CA PRO A 101 -17.53 -2.73 18.27
C PRO A 101 -18.69 -3.44 17.59
N ASP A 102 -19.27 -2.78 16.58
CA ASP A 102 -20.29 -3.36 15.71
C ASP A 102 -19.69 -4.32 14.68
N VAL A 103 -18.44 -4.07 14.28
CA VAL A 103 -17.70 -4.89 13.30
C VAL A 103 -16.19 -4.74 13.49
N ILE A 104 -15.46 -5.82 13.24
CA ILE A 104 -13.99 -5.85 13.22
C ILE A 104 -13.52 -5.95 11.77
N VAL A 105 -12.57 -5.10 11.39
CA VAL A 105 -11.87 -5.14 10.09
C VAL A 105 -10.41 -5.47 10.32
N SER A 106 -9.95 -6.60 9.83
CA SER A 106 -8.56 -7.03 10.01
C SER A 106 -7.79 -7.08 8.70
N TYR A 107 -6.66 -6.37 8.66
CA TYR A 107 -5.61 -6.53 7.65
C TYR A 107 -4.56 -7.56 8.06
N SER A 108 -4.68 -8.05 9.29
CA SER A 108 -3.67 -8.86 9.97
C SER A 108 -3.99 -10.34 9.86
N VAL A 109 -2.95 -11.18 9.81
CA VAL A 109 -3.08 -12.64 9.90
C VAL A 109 -2.20 -13.22 11.00
N PRO A 110 -0.83 -13.17 10.91
CA PRO A 110 0.00 -14.01 11.77
C PRO A 110 0.11 -13.52 13.21
N THR A 111 0.20 -12.22 13.45
CA THR A 111 0.49 -11.68 14.78
C THR A 111 -0.76 -11.57 15.66
N SER A 112 -1.90 -11.20 15.06
CA SER A 112 -3.11 -10.88 15.83
C SER A 112 -4.43 -11.23 15.12
N GLY A 113 -4.41 -11.45 13.79
CA GLY A 113 -5.63 -11.62 12.99
C GLY A 113 -6.41 -12.88 13.33
N TRP A 114 -5.77 -14.06 13.33
CA TRP A 114 -6.45 -15.34 13.61
C TRP A 114 -6.94 -15.43 15.05
N GLN A 115 -6.23 -14.87 16.02
CA GLN A 115 -6.65 -14.83 17.41
C GLN A 115 -7.85 -13.91 17.58
N THR A 116 -7.83 -12.73 16.95
CA THR A 116 -8.94 -11.78 16.98
C THR A 116 -10.18 -12.37 16.31
N LEU A 117 -10.02 -13.15 15.23
CA LEU A 117 -11.12 -13.89 14.62
C LEU A 117 -11.76 -14.88 15.63
N ILE A 118 -10.96 -15.63 16.39
CA ILE A 118 -11.49 -16.55 17.43
C ILE A 118 -12.26 -15.75 18.47
N LEU A 119 -11.70 -14.65 18.99
CA LEU A 119 -12.36 -13.78 19.96
C LEU A 119 -13.66 -13.19 19.39
N SER A 120 -13.67 -12.79 18.12
CA SER A 120 -14.86 -12.24 17.46
C SER A 120 -16.01 -13.28 17.42
N LYS A 121 -15.68 -14.56 17.12
CA LYS A 121 -16.67 -15.64 17.11
C LYS A 121 -17.22 -15.93 18.51
N ILE A 122 -16.36 -15.98 19.54
CA ILE A 122 -16.78 -16.16 20.93
C ILE A 122 -17.72 -15.02 21.38
N LEU A 123 -17.34 -13.77 21.03
CA LEU A 123 -18.08 -12.58 21.42
C LEU A 123 -19.24 -12.25 20.46
N ARG A 124 -19.41 -13.03 19.39
CA ARG A 124 -20.43 -12.80 18.34
C ARG A 124 -20.32 -11.38 17.76
N ILE A 125 -19.10 -10.97 17.41
CA ILE A 125 -18.82 -9.70 16.72
C ILE A 125 -18.46 -10.04 15.28
N PRO A 126 -19.13 -9.47 14.26
CA PRO A 126 -18.82 -9.70 12.86
C PRO A 126 -17.36 -9.36 12.52
N PHE A 127 -16.72 -10.24 11.74
CA PHE A 127 -15.31 -10.13 11.38
C PHE A 127 -15.15 -10.07 9.87
N VAL A 128 -14.62 -8.95 9.38
CA VAL A 128 -14.25 -8.73 7.98
C VAL A 128 -12.73 -8.86 7.84
N TYR A 129 -12.29 -9.75 6.97
CA TYR A 129 -10.87 -9.83 6.62
C TYR A 129 -10.60 -9.00 5.35
N ARG A 130 -9.76 -7.98 5.46
CA ARG A 130 -9.29 -7.16 4.33
C ARG A 130 -8.01 -7.75 3.77
N ALA A 131 -8.13 -8.55 2.71
CA ALA A 131 -7.02 -9.22 2.04
C ALA A 131 -6.45 -8.33 0.93
N ILE A 132 -5.30 -7.71 1.18
CA ILE A 132 -4.61 -6.83 0.24
C ILE A 132 -3.34 -7.47 -0.34
N ASP A 133 -2.75 -8.41 0.37
CA ASP A 133 -1.52 -9.12 0.03
C ASP A 133 -1.59 -10.59 0.48
N VAL A 134 -0.73 -11.42 -0.10
CA VAL A 134 -0.58 -12.83 0.30
C VAL A 134 0.28 -12.91 1.57
N SER A 135 -0.36 -12.96 2.73
CA SER A 135 0.27 -12.79 4.05
C SER A 135 1.44 -13.73 4.31
N HIS A 136 1.34 -15.02 3.95
CA HIS A 136 2.41 -15.99 4.20
C HIS A 136 3.63 -15.82 3.29
N LYS A 137 3.53 -15.02 2.23
CA LYS A 137 4.61 -14.76 1.27
C LYS A 137 5.35 -13.45 1.54
N ILE A 138 4.75 -12.51 2.30
CA ILE A 138 5.34 -11.19 2.58
C ILE A 138 6.70 -11.29 3.29
N ARG A 139 6.89 -12.31 4.12
CA ARG A 139 8.12 -12.48 4.91
C ARG A 139 8.76 -13.84 4.67
N LYS A 140 10.07 -13.85 4.48
CA LYS A 140 10.86 -15.06 4.48
C LYS A 140 11.03 -15.55 5.92
N SER A 141 10.23 -16.54 6.33
CA SER A 141 10.29 -17.15 7.66
C SER A 141 10.29 -18.67 7.54
N ARG A 142 11.01 -19.34 8.43
CA ARG A 142 10.96 -20.82 8.56
C ARG A 142 9.56 -21.31 8.95
N PHE A 143 8.72 -20.43 9.45
CA PHE A 143 7.34 -20.69 9.90
C PHE A 143 6.27 -20.26 8.87
N ASN A 144 6.64 -20.03 7.60
CA ASN A 144 5.68 -19.60 6.56
C ASN A 144 4.51 -20.58 6.39
N TRP A 145 4.72 -21.87 6.65
CA TRP A 145 3.65 -22.85 6.62
C TRP A 145 2.57 -22.61 7.70
N LEU A 146 2.98 -22.18 8.91
CA LEU A 146 2.05 -21.79 9.98
C LEU A 146 1.26 -20.53 9.59
N VAL A 147 1.96 -19.54 9.02
CA VAL A 147 1.30 -18.31 8.53
C VAL A 147 0.28 -18.65 7.44
N ARG A 148 0.62 -19.59 6.54
CA ARG A 148 -0.32 -20.05 5.50
C ARG A 148 -1.54 -20.77 6.09
N LEU A 149 -1.36 -21.57 7.13
CA LEU A 149 -2.47 -22.20 7.84
C LEU A 149 -3.36 -21.17 8.53
N ALA A 150 -2.76 -20.18 9.19
CA ALA A 150 -3.49 -19.08 9.82
C ALA A 150 -4.24 -18.23 8.77
N GLU A 151 -3.61 -17.93 7.63
CA GLU A 151 -4.25 -17.21 6.53
C GLU A 151 -5.46 -17.97 5.97
N ARG A 152 -5.28 -19.27 5.72
CA ARG A 152 -6.38 -20.13 5.28
C ARG A 152 -7.51 -20.22 6.31
N PHE A 153 -7.16 -20.29 7.60
CA PHE A 153 -8.13 -20.28 8.69
C PHE A 153 -8.92 -18.97 8.71
N VAL A 154 -8.25 -17.82 8.59
CA VAL A 154 -8.89 -16.49 8.56
C VAL A 154 -9.80 -16.37 7.34
N LEU A 155 -9.33 -16.68 6.15
CA LEU A 155 -10.11 -16.60 4.91
C LEU A 155 -11.36 -17.52 4.92
N ARG A 156 -11.27 -18.68 5.56
CA ARG A 156 -12.40 -19.63 5.63
C ARG A 156 -13.43 -19.31 6.70
N ASN A 157 -13.06 -18.51 7.70
CA ASN A 157 -13.92 -18.28 8.87
C ASN A 157 -14.32 -16.82 9.10
N ALA A 158 -13.74 -15.86 8.35
CA ALA A 158 -14.23 -14.49 8.32
C ALA A 158 -15.71 -14.45 7.88
N ASP A 159 -16.48 -13.48 8.32
CA ASP A 159 -17.88 -13.36 7.90
C ASP A 159 -17.98 -12.79 6.48
N VAL A 160 -17.05 -11.90 6.14
CA VAL A 160 -16.83 -11.36 4.78
C VAL A 160 -15.33 -11.25 4.52
N VAL A 161 -14.91 -11.56 3.30
CA VAL A 161 -13.57 -11.30 2.80
C VAL A 161 -13.63 -10.10 1.85
N SER A 162 -12.99 -9.00 2.22
CA SER A 162 -12.84 -7.83 1.37
C SER A 162 -11.49 -7.87 0.67
N VAL A 163 -11.46 -7.70 -0.63
CA VAL A 163 -10.23 -7.71 -1.45
C VAL A 163 -10.04 -6.39 -2.19
N ASN A 164 -8.80 -6.03 -2.51
CA ASN A 164 -8.48 -4.80 -3.21
C ASN A 164 -8.37 -4.94 -4.74
N ASN A 165 -8.42 -6.17 -5.24
CA ASN A 165 -8.41 -6.45 -6.68
C ASN A 165 -9.00 -7.83 -6.99
N PRO A 166 -9.45 -8.08 -8.25
CA PRO A 166 -10.03 -9.36 -8.65
C PRO A 166 -9.08 -10.57 -8.57
N ALA A 167 -7.77 -10.37 -8.73
CA ALA A 167 -6.81 -11.47 -8.60
C ALA A 167 -6.71 -11.97 -7.14
N MET A 168 -6.80 -11.06 -6.15
CA MET A 168 -6.91 -11.45 -4.74
C MET A 168 -8.23 -12.20 -4.44
N ALA A 169 -9.32 -11.88 -5.14
CA ALA A 169 -10.57 -12.65 -5.02
C ALA A 169 -10.36 -14.09 -5.52
N ARG A 170 -9.74 -14.28 -6.70
CA ARG A 170 -9.40 -15.61 -7.21
C ARG A 170 -8.48 -16.37 -6.23
N TYR A 171 -7.45 -15.71 -5.71
CA TYR A 171 -6.56 -16.30 -4.71
C TYR A 171 -7.33 -16.78 -3.47
N ALA A 172 -8.23 -15.98 -2.92
CA ALA A 172 -9.04 -16.35 -1.76
C ALA A 172 -9.94 -17.56 -2.05
N ILE A 173 -10.57 -17.61 -3.22
CA ILE A 173 -11.53 -18.65 -3.60
C ILE A 173 -10.79 -19.92 -4.04
N GLU A 174 -9.88 -19.82 -5.01
CA GLU A 174 -9.30 -20.98 -5.69
C GLU A 174 -8.10 -21.57 -4.93
N VAL A 175 -7.26 -20.72 -4.33
CA VAL A 175 -6.04 -21.18 -3.65
C VAL A 175 -6.27 -21.45 -2.16
N MET A 176 -7.04 -20.58 -1.49
CA MET A 176 -7.31 -20.70 -0.05
C MET A 176 -8.61 -21.40 0.25
N ASP A 177 -9.45 -21.66 -0.77
CA ASP A 177 -10.70 -22.40 -0.69
C ASP A 177 -11.68 -21.75 0.32
N THR A 178 -11.83 -20.41 0.24
CA THR A 178 -12.86 -19.72 1.00
C THR A 178 -14.23 -19.95 0.38
N ARG A 179 -15.23 -20.17 1.23
CA ARG A 179 -16.66 -20.26 0.86
C ARG A 179 -17.44 -19.07 1.40
N ARG A 180 -16.73 -18.09 1.95
CA ARG A 180 -17.31 -16.87 2.49
C ARG A 180 -17.59 -15.87 1.38
N PRO A 181 -18.51 -14.93 1.57
CA PRO A 181 -18.65 -13.82 0.63
C PRO A 181 -17.32 -13.12 0.40
N VAL A 182 -16.94 -12.95 -0.86
CA VAL A 182 -15.74 -12.21 -1.27
C VAL A 182 -16.20 -10.98 -2.03
N GLU A 183 -15.86 -9.81 -1.52
CA GLU A 183 -16.27 -8.54 -2.09
C GLU A 183 -15.06 -7.71 -2.52
N PHE A 184 -15.13 -7.19 -3.73
CA PHE A 184 -14.13 -6.26 -4.23
C PHE A 184 -14.46 -4.85 -3.77
N ASN A 185 -13.58 -4.29 -2.94
CA ASN A 185 -13.62 -2.89 -2.55
C ASN A 185 -12.31 -2.24 -2.98
N ALA A 186 -12.35 -1.35 -3.95
CA ALA A 186 -11.17 -0.62 -4.41
C ALA A 186 -10.58 0.22 -3.27
N PRO A 187 -9.23 0.35 -3.15
CA PRO A 187 -8.63 1.33 -2.25
C PRO A 187 -9.14 2.74 -2.56
N PRO A 188 -9.52 3.56 -1.57
CA PRO A 188 -9.97 4.90 -1.84
C PRO A 188 -8.80 5.77 -2.34
N LEU A 189 -9.09 6.63 -3.31
CA LEU A 189 -8.17 7.62 -3.83
C LEU A 189 -8.89 8.96 -3.96
N ASP A 190 -8.45 9.96 -3.21
CA ASP A 190 -9.03 11.29 -3.29
C ASP A 190 -8.55 11.99 -4.56
N LEU A 191 -9.38 11.95 -5.59
CA LEU A 191 -9.08 12.56 -6.89
C LEU A 191 -9.01 14.09 -6.84
N SER A 192 -9.47 14.74 -5.74
CA SER A 192 -9.30 16.18 -5.56
C SER A 192 -7.83 16.59 -5.45
N PHE A 193 -6.96 15.66 -5.05
CA PHE A 193 -5.51 15.85 -5.07
C PHE A 193 -4.88 15.66 -6.46
N ALA A 194 -5.54 14.94 -7.36
CA ALA A 194 -5.04 14.59 -8.69
C ALA A 194 -5.22 15.76 -9.68
N VAL A 195 -4.78 16.94 -9.30
CA VAL A 195 -4.84 18.14 -10.14
C VAL A 195 -3.60 18.24 -11.01
N ARG A 196 -3.79 18.37 -12.33
CA ARG A 196 -2.66 18.55 -13.25
C ARG A 196 -1.87 19.80 -12.89
N PRO A 197 -0.54 19.73 -12.79
CA PRO A 197 0.26 20.88 -12.46
C PRO A 197 0.19 21.91 -13.60
N THR A 198 0.09 23.17 -13.23
CA THR A 198 0.34 24.30 -14.14
C THR A 198 1.82 24.36 -14.51
N ASP A 199 2.19 25.08 -15.57
CA ASP A 199 3.59 25.29 -15.96
C ASP A 199 4.40 25.88 -14.79
N GLN A 200 3.81 26.80 -14.01
CA GLN A 200 4.44 27.37 -12.83
C GLN A 200 4.70 26.30 -11.75
N THR A 201 3.74 25.40 -11.54
CA THR A 201 3.89 24.31 -10.56
C THR A 201 4.95 23.32 -11.04
N ARG A 202 4.96 22.99 -12.34
CA ARG A 202 5.99 22.13 -12.94
C ARG A 202 7.37 22.76 -12.77
N SER A 203 7.53 24.04 -13.07
CA SER A 203 8.79 24.76 -12.89
C SER A 203 9.28 24.75 -11.44
N LYS A 204 8.37 24.88 -10.46
CA LYS A 204 8.72 24.77 -9.03
C LYS A 204 9.22 23.36 -8.66
N VAL A 205 8.59 22.31 -9.19
CA VAL A 205 9.03 20.92 -8.99
C VAL A 205 10.43 20.75 -9.60
N PHE A 206 10.65 21.22 -10.82
CA PHE A 206 11.92 21.12 -11.53
C PHE A 206 13.03 21.84 -10.78
N ALA A 207 12.82 23.10 -10.41
CA ALA A 207 13.79 23.87 -9.62
C ALA A 207 14.13 23.21 -8.27
N LYS A 208 13.13 22.61 -7.61
CA LYS A 208 13.34 21.91 -6.32
C LYS A 208 14.31 20.74 -6.43
N TYR A 209 14.30 20.04 -7.55
CA TYR A 209 15.13 18.84 -7.77
C TYR A 209 16.31 19.06 -8.71
N GLY A 210 16.64 20.31 -9.04
CA GLY A 210 17.77 20.65 -9.92
C GLY A 210 17.56 20.16 -11.36
N LEU A 211 16.32 20.16 -11.82
CA LEU A 211 15.95 19.76 -13.17
C LEU A 211 15.85 21.00 -14.08
N GLU A 212 16.29 20.85 -15.32
CA GLU A 212 16.14 21.87 -16.35
C GLU A 212 14.78 21.75 -17.07
N PRO A 213 14.22 22.83 -17.63
CA PRO A 213 12.92 22.81 -18.30
C PRO A 213 12.77 21.76 -19.40
N GLU A 214 13.86 21.42 -20.08
CA GLU A 214 13.94 20.47 -21.19
C GLU A 214 14.08 19.03 -20.72
N ASP A 215 14.41 18.81 -19.43
CA ASP A 215 14.63 17.47 -18.89
C ASP A 215 13.39 16.60 -19.03
N LYS A 216 13.63 15.34 -19.38
CA LYS A 216 12.63 14.29 -19.42
C LYS A 216 12.77 13.43 -18.17
N VAL A 217 11.70 13.33 -17.42
CA VAL A 217 11.71 12.70 -16.09
C VAL A 217 11.04 11.33 -16.12
N LEU A 218 11.81 10.29 -15.81
CA LEU A 218 11.31 8.99 -15.39
C LEU A 218 11.15 9.02 -13.87
N LEU A 219 9.95 8.76 -13.36
CA LEU A 219 9.63 8.82 -11.94
C LEU A 219 9.46 7.43 -11.31
N TYR A 220 10.08 7.21 -10.17
CA TYR A 220 9.70 6.16 -9.24
C TYR A 220 9.32 6.76 -7.89
N LEU A 221 8.20 6.31 -7.32
CA LEU A 221 7.71 6.72 -6.01
C LEU A 221 7.52 5.50 -5.11
N GLY A 222 8.10 5.55 -3.90
CA GLY A 222 7.89 4.51 -2.89
C GLY A 222 9.15 4.07 -2.16
N SER A 223 9.04 2.95 -1.45
CA SER A 223 10.16 2.41 -0.67
C SER A 223 11.17 1.69 -1.55
N PHE A 224 12.45 1.84 -1.22
CA PHE A 224 13.57 1.20 -1.92
C PHE A 224 13.92 -0.11 -1.22
N PHE A 225 13.06 -1.13 -1.41
CA PHE A 225 13.28 -2.47 -0.91
C PHE A 225 13.90 -3.37 -2.00
N TYR A 226 14.50 -4.50 -1.59
CA TYR A 226 15.13 -5.46 -2.52
C TYR A 226 14.15 -5.96 -3.60
N PHE A 227 12.86 -6.04 -3.31
CA PHE A 227 11.84 -6.45 -4.27
C PHE A 227 11.34 -5.29 -5.15
N SER A 228 11.82 -4.07 -4.95
CA SER A 228 11.44 -2.93 -5.80
C SER A 228 11.94 -3.03 -7.23
N GLY A 229 12.98 -3.85 -7.48
CA GLY A 229 13.59 -4.07 -8.78
C GLY A 229 14.41 -2.89 -9.31
N LEU A 230 14.58 -1.83 -8.50
CA LEU A 230 15.24 -0.58 -8.92
C LEU A 230 16.69 -0.79 -9.38
N GLY A 231 17.48 -1.58 -8.64
CA GLY A 231 18.87 -1.84 -8.99
C GLY A 231 18.99 -2.55 -10.33
N SER A 232 18.21 -3.60 -10.56
CA SER A 232 18.18 -4.34 -11.82
C SER A 232 17.73 -3.47 -13.01
N PHE A 233 16.71 -2.64 -12.80
CA PHE A 233 16.26 -1.71 -13.81
C PHE A 233 17.33 -0.63 -14.10
N LEU A 234 17.93 -0.01 -13.07
CA LEU A 234 18.94 1.03 -13.23
C LEU A 234 20.14 0.52 -14.04
N GLN A 235 20.61 -0.72 -13.82
CA GLN A 235 21.68 -1.32 -14.64
C GLN A 235 21.32 -1.35 -16.13
N LYS A 236 20.07 -1.61 -16.47
CA LYS A 236 19.60 -1.66 -17.87
C LYS A 236 19.28 -0.29 -18.44
N PHE A 237 18.93 0.68 -17.60
CA PHE A 237 18.61 2.04 -18.00
C PHE A 237 19.83 2.97 -18.10
N ALA A 238 20.90 2.67 -17.37
CA ALA A 238 22.13 3.49 -17.39
C ALA A 238 22.72 3.72 -18.79
N PRO A 239 22.75 2.77 -19.74
CA PRO A 239 23.18 3.06 -21.12
C PRO A 239 22.30 4.10 -21.84
N VAL A 240 21.00 4.16 -21.50
CA VAL A 240 20.07 5.18 -22.04
C VAL A 240 20.44 6.55 -21.46
N LEU A 241 20.59 6.64 -20.13
CA LEU A 241 21.00 7.87 -19.45
C LEU A 241 22.30 8.44 -20.04
N LYS A 242 23.31 7.60 -20.25
CA LYS A 242 24.61 8.04 -20.86
C LYS A 242 24.49 8.61 -22.26
N ARG A 243 23.48 8.20 -23.04
CA ARG A 243 23.28 8.74 -24.40
C ARG A 243 22.38 9.98 -24.40
N ARG A 244 21.64 10.19 -23.33
CA ARG A 244 20.58 11.22 -23.21
C ARG A 244 20.82 12.05 -21.96
N GLU A 245 21.58 13.11 -22.05
CA GLU A 245 21.89 14.01 -20.93
C GLU A 245 20.64 14.70 -20.38
N ASP A 246 19.62 14.89 -21.24
CA ASP A 246 18.32 15.45 -20.92
C ASP A 246 17.38 14.46 -20.18
N PHE A 247 17.80 13.21 -19.96
CA PHE A 247 17.01 12.24 -19.22
C PHE A 247 17.42 12.21 -17.76
N LYS A 248 16.41 12.24 -16.86
CA LYS A 248 16.61 12.17 -15.42
C LYS A 248 15.75 11.04 -14.82
N PHE A 249 16.32 10.30 -13.89
CA PHE A 249 15.62 9.29 -13.13
C PHE A 249 15.38 9.82 -11.71
N LEU A 250 14.15 10.26 -11.43
CA LEU A 250 13.75 10.83 -10.13
C LEU A 250 13.21 9.75 -9.23
N LEU A 251 13.91 9.47 -8.14
CA LEU A 251 13.57 8.49 -7.10
C LEU A 251 13.03 9.22 -5.88
N VAL A 252 11.71 9.12 -5.65
CA VAL A 252 11.01 9.73 -4.52
C VAL A 252 10.69 8.68 -3.47
N GLY A 253 11.20 8.84 -2.27
CA GLY A 253 11.09 7.91 -1.16
C GLY A 253 12.43 7.57 -0.56
N GLY A 254 12.57 6.37 -0.04
CA GLY A 254 13.80 5.87 0.59
C GLY A 254 13.63 4.43 1.05
N GLY A 255 14.66 3.85 1.61
CA GLY A 255 14.60 2.48 2.12
C GLY A 255 15.97 1.85 2.25
N GLU A 256 15.98 0.56 2.57
CA GLU A 256 17.19 -0.20 2.89
C GLU A 256 18.21 -0.27 1.75
N GLN A 257 17.77 -0.09 0.49
CA GLN A 257 18.64 -0.13 -0.69
C GLN A 257 19.13 1.25 -1.15
N GLU A 258 18.86 2.33 -0.42
CA GLU A 258 19.20 3.69 -0.90
C GLU A 258 20.69 3.87 -1.14
N ASP A 259 21.54 3.45 -0.19
CA ASP A 259 23.00 3.57 -0.31
C ASP A 259 23.55 2.66 -1.40
N GLU A 260 22.97 1.46 -1.57
CA GLU A 260 23.34 0.55 -2.65
C GLU A 260 23.00 1.15 -4.04
N LEU A 261 21.83 1.77 -4.18
CA LEU A 261 21.41 2.44 -5.41
C LEU A 261 22.28 3.65 -5.74
N LYS A 262 22.67 4.45 -4.75
CA LYS A 262 23.61 5.56 -4.93
C LYS A 262 25.00 5.06 -5.39
N SER A 263 25.51 4.03 -4.75
CA SER A 263 26.78 3.39 -5.13
C SER A 263 26.70 2.79 -6.53
N LEU A 264 25.58 2.18 -6.89
CA LEU A 264 25.35 1.63 -8.23
C LEU A 264 25.32 2.74 -9.28
N ALA A 265 24.61 3.84 -9.05
CA ALA A 265 24.55 4.99 -9.96
C ALA A 265 25.97 5.57 -10.19
N HIS A 266 26.77 5.68 -9.13
CA HIS A 266 28.17 6.11 -9.23
C HIS A 266 29.02 5.13 -10.07
N THR A 267 28.95 3.85 -9.79
CA THR A 267 29.67 2.81 -10.53
C THR A 267 29.29 2.79 -12.00
N LEU A 268 28.01 3.03 -12.30
CA LEU A 268 27.51 3.12 -13.66
C LEU A 268 27.80 4.47 -14.33
N GLY A 269 28.36 5.46 -13.63
CA GLY A 269 28.70 6.79 -14.17
C GLY A 269 27.47 7.60 -14.60
N VAL A 270 26.37 7.52 -13.82
CA VAL A 270 25.09 8.21 -14.07
C VAL A 270 24.57 8.96 -12.83
N SER A 271 25.45 9.27 -11.87
CA SER A 271 25.06 9.92 -10.61
C SER A 271 24.34 11.25 -10.81
N ASP A 272 24.75 12.05 -11.81
CA ASP A 272 24.17 13.37 -12.07
C ASP A 272 22.76 13.29 -12.69
N GLN A 273 22.37 12.11 -13.16
CA GLN A 273 21.08 11.89 -13.79
C GLN A 273 20.11 11.09 -12.91
N VAL A 274 20.60 10.49 -11.81
CA VAL A 274 19.78 9.73 -10.85
C VAL A 274 19.59 10.56 -9.59
N ILE A 275 18.39 11.12 -9.43
CA ILE A 275 18.08 12.11 -8.40
C ILE A 275 17.32 11.43 -7.27
N PHE A 276 17.88 11.46 -6.07
CA PHE A 276 17.26 10.94 -4.85
C PHE A 276 16.55 12.07 -4.09
N ALA A 277 15.23 12.14 -4.20
CA ALA A 277 14.41 13.20 -3.62
C ALA A 277 14.12 13.03 -2.12
N GLY A 278 14.40 11.85 -1.55
CA GLY A 278 14.00 11.51 -0.19
C GLY A 278 12.49 11.36 -0.03
N PHE A 279 12.04 11.25 1.23
CA PHE A 279 10.61 11.20 1.55
C PHE A 279 9.96 12.57 1.39
N VAL A 280 8.77 12.58 0.77
CA VAL A 280 7.93 13.77 0.61
C VAL A 280 6.59 13.55 1.29
N ARG A 281 5.90 14.64 1.65
CA ARG A 281 4.54 14.55 2.22
C ARG A 281 3.58 13.99 1.16
N PHE A 282 2.55 13.30 1.61
CA PHE A 282 1.54 12.71 0.72
C PHE A 282 0.92 13.72 -0.25
N ILE A 283 0.64 14.94 0.22
CA ILE A 283 0.09 15.99 -0.64
C ILE A 283 1.07 16.50 -1.71
N ASP A 284 2.37 16.41 -1.45
CA ASP A 284 3.40 16.94 -2.34
C ASP A 284 3.78 15.95 -3.48
N ILE A 285 3.29 14.69 -3.42
CA ILE A 285 3.58 13.70 -4.48
C ILE A 285 2.86 14.04 -5.80
N TRP A 286 1.66 14.62 -5.72
CA TRP A 286 0.81 14.83 -6.89
C TRP A 286 1.41 15.76 -7.95
N PRO A 287 1.93 16.95 -7.60
CA PRO A 287 2.64 17.79 -8.57
C PRO A 287 3.89 17.11 -9.14
N ILE A 288 4.57 16.27 -8.37
CA ILE A 288 5.75 15.51 -8.83
C ILE A 288 5.34 14.48 -9.90
N ILE A 289 4.27 13.71 -9.63
CA ILE A 289 3.72 12.73 -10.57
C ILE A 289 3.29 13.43 -11.87
N GLY A 290 2.56 14.55 -11.74
CA GLY A 290 2.08 15.31 -12.88
C GLY A 290 3.19 15.96 -13.73
N ALA A 291 4.33 16.27 -13.10
CA ALA A 291 5.49 16.84 -13.78
C ALA A 291 6.34 15.80 -14.53
N ALA A 292 6.22 14.51 -14.16
CA ALA A 292 6.96 13.43 -14.81
C ALA A 292 6.44 13.11 -16.22
N ASN A 293 7.33 12.65 -17.10
CA ASN A 293 6.98 12.17 -18.43
C ASN A 293 6.43 10.74 -18.36
N VAL A 294 7.09 9.88 -17.60
CA VAL A 294 6.77 8.46 -17.44
C VAL A 294 6.97 8.07 -15.99
N ALA A 295 6.14 7.19 -15.49
CA ALA A 295 6.28 6.59 -14.16
C ALA A 295 6.64 5.10 -14.25
N LEU A 296 7.37 4.63 -13.26
CA LEU A 296 7.94 3.29 -13.24
C LEU A 296 7.50 2.49 -12.03
N ASN A 297 7.17 1.22 -12.23
CA ASN A 297 6.97 0.22 -11.18
C ASN A 297 7.68 -1.09 -11.53
N PRO A 298 9.01 -1.19 -11.34
CA PRO A 298 9.81 -2.32 -11.80
C PRO A 298 9.89 -3.45 -10.78
N MET A 299 8.83 -3.65 -9.98
CA MET A 299 8.84 -4.66 -8.92
C MET A 299 9.34 -6.00 -9.44
N THR A 300 10.24 -6.63 -8.70
CA THR A 300 10.72 -7.97 -9.04
C THR A 300 9.53 -8.94 -9.06
N PRO A 301 9.27 -9.61 -10.20
CA PRO A 301 8.23 -10.62 -10.27
C PRO A 301 8.51 -11.72 -9.24
N SER A 302 7.57 -11.92 -8.34
CA SER A 302 7.67 -12.92 -7.28
C SER A 302 6.29 -13.34 -6.85
N ASP A 303 6.20 -14.44 -6.15
CA ASP A 303 4.94 -14.89 -5.56
C ASP A 303 4.29 -13.86 -4.62
N VAL A 304 5.09 -12.95 -4.04
CA VAL A 304 4.58 -11.87 -3.17
C VAL A 304 3.94 -10.77 -4.00
N SER A 305 4.64 -10.32 -5.05
CA SER A 305 4.20 -9.22 -5.90
C SER A 305 3.10 -9.60 -6.90
N HIS A 306 2.93 -10.90 -7.17
CA HIS A 306 2.04 -11.39 -8.22
C HIS A 306 0.60 -10.85 -8.09
N PHE A 307 0.04 -10.87 -6.88
CA PHE A 307 -1.33 -10.40 -6.63
C PHE A 307 -1.40 -8.93 -6.19
N ALA A 308 -0.25 -8.23 -6.14
CA ALA A 308 -0.20 -6.86 -5.65
C ALA A 308 -0.91 -5.88 -6.59
N LEU A 309 -1.58 -4.90 -5.97
CA LEU A 309 -2.09 -3.70 -6.62
C LEU A 309 -1.38 -2.48 -6.00
N PRO A 310 -0.20 -2.08 -6.54
CA PRO A 310 0.59 -1.01 -5.94
C PRO A 310 -0.12 0.35 -6.01
N ASN A 311 -0.34 0.99 -4.87
CA ASN A 311 -1.02 2.29 -4.78
C ASN A 311 -0.37 3.37 -5.66
N LYS A 312 0.97 3.35 -5.79
CA LYS A 312 1.69 4.30 -6.65
C LYS A 312 1.22 4.23 -8.11
N VAL A 313 0.91 3.03 -8.62
CA VAL A 313 0.42 2.87 -10.00
C VAL A 313 -0.95 3.50 -10.16
N ILE A 314 -1.84 3.31 -9.18
CA ILE A 314 -3.15 3.96 -9.17
C ILE A 314 -2.98 5.49 -9.18
N GLN A 315 -2.08 6.03 -8.35
CA GLN A 315 -1.77 7.46 -8.28
C GLN A 315 -1.19 8.00 -9.60
N TYR A 316 -0.29 7.26 -10.24
CA TYR A 316 0.27 7.63 -11.56
C TYR A 316 -0.82 7.72 -12.63
N LEU A 317 -1.65 6.67 -12.71
CA LEU A 317 -2.75 6.59 -13.68
C LEU A 317 -3.81 7.67 -13.43
N ALA A 318 -4.09 8.00 -12.15
CA ALA A 318 -5.01 9.08 -11.79
C ALA A 318 -4.51 10.45 -12.27
N MET A 319 -3.19 10.65 -12.40
CA MET A 319 -2.60 11.85 -12.99
C MET A 319 -2.50 11.79 -14.52
N GLY A 320 -2.93 10.69 -15.14
CA GLY A 320 -2.78 10.44 -16.57
C GLY A 320 -1.32 10.27 -17.00
N THR A 321 -0.44 9.87 -16.09
CA THR A 321 0.96 9.61 -16.39
C THR A 321 1.11 8.19 -16.89
N THR A 322 1.75 8.00 -18.06
CA THR A 322 2.07 6.68 -18.61
C THR A 322 2.92 5.88 -17.63
N VAL A 323 2.53 4.66 -17.35
CA VAL A 323 3.19 3.78 -16.39
C VAL A 323 3.81 2.60 -17.09
N ILE A 324 5.08 2.33 -16.79
CA ILE A 324 5.75 1.09 -17.17
C ILE A 324 5.87 0.24 -15.91
N SER A 325 5.30 -0.94 -15.93
CA SER A 325 5.29 -1.83 -14.76
C SER A 325 5.68 -3.25 -15.16
N THR A 326 6.29 -3.97 -14.22
CA THR A 326 6.32 -5.43 -14.33
C THR A 326 4.89 -5.97 -14.33
N ARG A 327 4.69 -7.09 -15.01
CA ARG A 327 3.39 -7.74 -15.11
C ARG A 327 3.01 -8.36 -13.78
N LEU A 328 2.03 -7.78 -13.11
CA LEU A 328 1.46 -8.25 -11.86
C LEU A 328 0.00 -8.60 -12.10
N GLU A 329 -0.45 -9.80 -11.73
CA GLU A 329 -1.84 -10.23 -11.96
C GLU A 329 -2.85 -9.31 -11.25
N GLY A 330 -2.52 -8.84 -10.02
CA GLY A 330 -3.34 -7.87 -9.30
C GLY A 330 -3.56 -6.59 -10.10
N LEU A 331 -2.51 -6.07 -10.72
CA LEU A 331 -2.56 -4.86 -11.53
C LEU A 331 -3.28 -5.10 -12.86
N GLU A 332 -2.95 -6.20 -13.56
CA GLU A 332 -3.54 -6.57 -14.83
C GLU A 332 -5.05 -6.85 -14.71
N SER A 333 -5.49 -7.43 -13.57
CA SER A 333 -6.91 -7.70 -13.31
C SER A 333 -7.78 -6.45 -13.19
N VAL A 334 -7.17 -5.29 -12.92
CA VAL A 334 -7.87 -4.00 -12.77
C VAL A 334 -7.68 -3.10 -13.98
N PHE A 335 -6.46 -3.01 -14.50
CA PHE A 335 -6.04 -2.05 -15.53
C PHE A 335 -5.61 -2.72 -16.84
N GLY A 336 -5.80 -4.02 -16.98
CA GLY A 336 -5.49 -4.74 -18.22
C GLY A 336 -6.24 -4.13 -19.41
N GLY A 337 -5.49 -3.82 -20.48
CA GLY A 337 -6.03 -3.17 -21.67
C GLY A 337 -6.09 -1.63 -21.62
N CYS A 338 -5.59 -0.99 -20.57
CA CYS A 338 -5.41 0.47 -20.55
C CYS A 338 -4.15 0.85 -21.32
N ASP A 339 -4.24 1.81 -22.22
CA ASP A 339 -3.11 2.29 -23.05
C ASP A 339 -2.04 3.00 -22.21
N GLU A 340 -2.42 3.53 -21.06
CA GLU A 340 -1.53 4.24 -20.13
C GLU A 340 -0.68 3.29 -19.28
N LEU A 341 -0.99 1.98 -19.27
CA LEU A 341 -0.26 0.97 -18.53
C LEU A 341 0.45 -0.01 -19.44
N ILE A 342 1.76 0.07 -19.50
CA ILE A 342 2.61 -0.82 -20.29
C ILE A 342 3.19 -1.89 -19.37
N LEU A 343 2.90 -3.16 -19.65
CA LEU A 343 3.33 -4.30 -18.84
C LEU A 343 4.49 -5.04 -19.53
N GLU A 344 5.65 -5.07 -18.88
CA GLU A 344 6.85 -5.75 -19.36
C GLU A 344 7.66 -6.32 -18.20
N ASN A 345 8.18 -7.54 -18.32
CA ASN A 345 8.99 -8.20 -17.27
C ASN A 345 10.50 -8.11 -17.50
N ASP A 346 10.92 -7.91 -18.75
CA ASP A 346 12.33 -7.76 -19.08
C ASP A 346 12.80 -6.33 -18.86
N TYR A 347 13.72 -6.12 -17.94
CA TYR A 347 14.20 -4.79 -17.57
C TYR A 347 14.92 -4.06 -18.74
N ALA A 348 15.54 -4.80 -19.68
CA ALA A 348 16.18 -4.17 -20.83
C ALA A 348 15.11 -3.64 -21.81
N ARG A 349 14.03 -4.39 -22.01
CA ARG A 349 12.86 -3.92 -22.76
C ARG A 349 12.16 -2.76 -22.06
N MET A 350 11.97 -2.86 -20.72
CA MET A 350 11.44 -1.73 -19.95
C MET A 350 12.24 -0.45 -20.15
N ALA A 351 13.58 -0.54 -20.17
CA ALA A 351 14.45 0.62 -20.41
C ALA A 351 14.27 1.21 -21.82
N GLN A 352 14.13 0.35 -22.84
CA GLN A 352 13.86 0.80 -24.22
C GLN A 352 12.45 1.44 -24.34
N ILE A 353 11.47 0.87 -23.67
CA ILE A 353 10.11 1.43 -23.61
C ILE A 353 10.14 2.79 -22.91
N ALA A 354 10.88 2.91 -21.78
CA ALA A 354 11.02 4.16 -21.06
C ALA A 354 11.66 5.25 -21.97
N GLU A 355 12.72 4.94 -22.70
CA GLU A 355 13.33 5.86 -23.65
C GLU A 355 12.31 6.35 -24.69
N ARG A 356 11.55 5.44 -25.29
CA ARG A 356 10.53 5.78 -26.28
C ARG A 356 9.41 6.64 -25.70
N GLU A 357 8.86 6.26 -24.56
CA GLU A 357 7.72 6.95 -23.95
C GLU A 357 8.10 8.31 -23.35
N MET A 358 9.34 8.49 -22.87
CA MET A 358 9.86 9.78 -22.42
C MET A 358 9.97 10.80 -23.57
N LEU A 359 10.15 10.34 -24.80
CA LEU A 359 10.20 11.17 -26.01
C LEU A 359 8.82 11.38 -26.64
N ALA A 360 7.85 10.53 -26.31
CA ALA A 360 6.53 10.61 -26.92
C ALA A 360 5.76 11.84 -26.39
N THR A 361 5.14 12.57 -27.31
CA THR A 361 4.18 13.65 -27.03
C THR A 361 2.76 13.08 -27.02
N ARG A 362 2.44 12.21 -26.07
CA ARG A 362 1.07 11.70 -25.94
C ARG A 362 0.23 12.63 -25.07
N PRO A 363 -1.04 12.87 -25.43
CA PRO A 363 -1.97 13.51 -24.50
C PRO A 363 -2.11 12.59 -23.27
N LYS A 364 -1.97 13.17 -22.10
CA LYS A 364 -2.21 12.44 -20.85
C LYS A 364 -3.70 12.17 -20.72
N SER A 365 -4.10 10.89 -20.67
CA SER A 365 -5.47 10.46 -20.41
C SER A 365 -5.55 9.71 -19.07
N ILE A 366 -6.71 9.73 -18.45
CA ILE A 366 -6.96 9.01 -17.20
C ILE A 366 -7.81 7.79 -17.57
N PRO A 367 -7.34 6.57 -17.30
CA PRO A 367 -8.12 5.37 -17.58
C PRO A 367 -9.46 5.38 -16.87
N ALA A 368 -10.54 4.98 -17.52
CA ALA A 368 -11.87 4.88 -16.91
C ALA A 368 -11.88 3.98 -15.66
N ALA A 369 -10.99 3.00 -15.59
CA ALA A 369 -10.85 2.13 -14.42
C ALA A 369 -10.50 2.91 -13.12
N ILE A 370 -9.97 4.14 -13.22
CA ILE A 370 -9.65 4.99 -12.06
C ILE A 370 -10.91 5.43 -11.30
N GLU A 371 -12.05 5.56 -11.95
CA GLU A 371 -13.32 5.93 -11.31
C GLU A 371 -13.70 5.00 -10.15
N ARG A 372 -13.30 3.73 -10.21
CA ARG A 372 -13.54 2.74 -9.13
C ARG A 372 -12.83 3.09 -7.83
N PHE A 373 -11.75 3.87 -7.92
CA PHE A 373 -10.91 4.27 -6.80
C PHE A 373 -11.31 5.63 -6.24
N GLU A 374 -12.26 6.32 -6.91
CA GLU A 374 -12.78 7.58 -6.39
C GLU A 374 -13.21 7.39 -4.93
N ALA A 375 -12.69 8.25 -4.07
CA ALA A 375 -12.68 7.98 -2.64
C ALA A 375 -14.07 7.96 -2.00
N GLU A 376 -15.04 8.77 -2.51
CA GLU A 376 -16.40 8.77 -1.98
C GLU A 376 -17.12 7.47 -2.37
N ALA A 377 -17.07 7.09 -3.64
CA ALA A 377 -17.69 5.87 -4.15
C ALA A 377 -17.09 4.61 -3.50
N SER A 378 -15.75 4.55 -3.43
CA SER A 378 -15.02 3.45 -2.78
C SER A 378 -15.36 3.33 -1.29
N THR A 379 -15.35 4.45 -0.55
CA THR A 379 -15.70 4.46 0.87
C THR A 379 -17.15 4.04 1.10
N LYS A 380 -18.07 4.51 0.24
CA LYS A 380 -19.49 4.14 0.32
C LYS A 380 -19.72 2.64 0.07
N SER A 381 -19.02 2.07 -0.90
CA SER A 381 -19.05 0.62 -1.15
C SER A 381 -18.56 -0.17 0.07
N PHE A 382 -17.42 0.26 0.65
CA PHE A 382 -16.86 -0.37 1.84
C PHE A 382 -17.77 -0.22 3.06
N GLU A 383 -18.35 0.97 3.30
CA GLU A 383 -19.32 1.23 4.36
C GLU A 383 -20.58 0.33 4.23
N THR A 384 -21.07 0.16 3.00
CA THR A 384 -22.23 -0.69 2.73
C THR A 384 -21.93 -2.16 3.10
N MET A 385 -20.79 -2.68 2.71
CA MET A 385 -20.32 -4.01 3.09
C MET A 385 -20.18 -4.15 4.61
N LEU A 386 -19.60 -3.17 5.31
CA LEU A 386 -19.45 -3.18 6.76
C LEU A 386 -20.82 -3.16 7.46
N SER A 387 -21.75 -2.35 6.96
CA SER A 387 -23.11 -2.27 7.48
C SER A 387 -23.89 -3.57 7.26
N PHE A 388 -23.68 -4.24 6.13
CA PHE A 388 -24.24 -5.57 5.88
C PHE A 388 -23.65 -6.61 6.84
N ALA A 389 -22.32 -6.62 7.01
CA ALA A 389 -21.66 -7.53 7.95
C ALA A 389 -22.16 -7.32 9.39
N ALA A 390 -22.29 -6.06 9.83
CA ALA A 390 -22.76 -5.71 11.19
C ALA A 390 -24.23 -6.11 11.46
N LYS A 391 -25.07 -6.18 10.43
CA LYS A 391 -26.49 -6.57 10.55
C LYS A 391 -26.71 -8.08 10.44
N ARG A 392 -25.72 -8.85 10.01
CA ARG A 392 -25.82 -10.30 9.90
C ARG A 392 -25.89 -10.86 11.32
N GLU A 393 -27.10 -11.21 11.77
CA GLU A 393 -27.25 -12.19 12.84
C GLU A 393 -26.69 -13.52 12.33
N ASP A 394 -25.83 -14.16 13.14
CA ASP A 394 -25.22 -15.46 12.84
C ASP A 394 -26.36 -16.47 12.51
N PRO A 395 -26.48 -16.97 11.28
CA PRO A 395 -27.40 -18.08 11.05
C PRO A 395 -26.80 -19.30 11.76
N ARG A 396 -27.44 -19.71 12.85
CA ARG A 396 -27.12 -20.91 13.62
C ARG A 396 -27.18 -22.17 12.78
#